data_58ab4633ac77ce7a782f039666222162
#
_entry.id   58ab4633ac77ce7a782f039666222162
#
_cell.length_a   1.000
_cell.length_b   1.000
_cell.length_c   1.000
_cell.angle_alpha   90.00
_cell.angle_beta   90.00
_cell.angle_gamma   90.00
#
_symmetry.space_group_name_H-M   'P 1'
#
loop_
_entity.id
_entity.type
_entity.pdbx_description
1 polymer ?
#
loop_
_entity_poly.entity_id
_entity_poly.type
_entity_poly.pdbx_seq_one_letter_code
_entity_poly.pdbx_strand_id
1 'polypeptide(L)'
;MANRLIRGTVSEEGDQVVVTTEVQDVSQALPGVIPATALTAMLSQNLNNTESDSMGVRFLSRAIEPLYMPDDKTAVTTINEVSRAAVMAGVQNTALRLANAASDTVLHHMSLGNFDSGNTVHKDGTDVWATPMYGNIYTHGMNVSDDSVVGNYGGLAIGADTEIGSFGGGMLRMGLAVHGGAGRSESQGAVTSTDDNYNFGGANLYAGWNRDSLNILASVGYSTSSHSLNMDLPSSLGMDDADADVQTGAFTAELRGEYQFRTDWLDIMPHTGVRYTALHTYGYDLEVDDRTLNSVDDDFQNIVQFPTGVTLTKNIAAGGWNIKPQFDASIIPAVGDTKTKTRVTYSGIDAEDSIRNTITDTVSWSGMAGLQFEKGDFTVGVNYNIQASTHETDQNVSLNLVYKF
;
A
#
# COMPACT_ATOMS: atom_id res chain seq x y z
N MET A 1 -35.80 -25.75 2.91
CA MET A 1 -34.51 -25.56 2.23
C MET A 1 -33.42 -26.02 3.16
N ALA A 2 -32.49 -26.83 2.68
CA ALA A 2 -31.37 -27.27 3.53
C ALA A 2 -30.32 -26.14 3.55
N ASN A 3 -30.36 -25.28 4.57
CA ASN A 3 -29.31 -24.31 4.82
C ASN A 3 -28.14 -25.04 5.48
N ARG A 4 -26.91 -24.79 5.05
CA ARG A 4 -25.69 -25.41 5.60
C ARG A 4 -25.52 -25.19 7.09
N LEU A 5 -26.09 -24.12 7.64
CA LEU A 5 -25.91 -23.65 9.01
C LEU A 5 -27.14 -23.90 9.90
N ILE A 6 -28.22 -24.47 9.39
CA ILE A 6 -29.43 -24.78 10.16
C ILE A 6 -29.64 -26.28 10.22
N ARG A 7 -29.65 -26.82 11.42
CA ARG A 7 -29.97 -28.22 11.69
C ARG A 7 -31.40 -28.33 12.17
N GLY A 8 -32.20 -29.12 11.46
CA GLY A 8 -33.55 -29.49 11.89
C GLY A 8 -33.55 -30.85 12.57
N THR A 9 -34.12 -30.94 13.76
CA THR A 9 -34.47 -32.22 14.44
C THR A 9 -35.96 -32.38 14.44
N VAL A 10 -36.42 -33.58 14.04
CA VAL A 10 -37.83 -33.95 14.04
C VAL A 10 -38.11 -34.84 15.23
N SER A 11 -39.04 -34.48 16.08
CA SER A 11 -39.54 -35.29 17.19
C SER A 11 -41.04 -35.48 17.12
N GLU A 12 -41.55 -36.60 17.60
CA GLU A 12 -42.98 -36.81 17.78
C GLU A 12 -43.35 -36.51 19.24
N GLU A 13 -44.29 -35.60 19.46
CA GLU A 13 -44.85 -35.29 20.74
C GLU A 13 -46.39 -35.53 20.72
N GLY A 14 -46.80 -36.72 21.13
CA GLY A 14 -48.19 -37.19 21.00
C GLY A 14 -48.57 -37.38 19.51
N ASP A 15 -49.66 -36.72 19.06
CA ASP A 15 -50.12 -36.78 17.68
C ASP A 15 -49.51 -35.64 16.81
N GLN A 16 -48.52 -34.91 17.30
CA GLN A 16 -47.89 -33.79 16.60
C GLN A 16 -46.43 -34.13 16.23
N VAL A 17 -46.05 -33.71 14.99
CA VAL A 17 -44.64 -33.71 14.57
C VAL A 17 -44.08 -32.34 14.88
N VAL A 18 -43.12 -32.30 15.80
CA VAL A 18 -42.41 -31.08 16.18
C VAL A 18 -41.09 -31.01 15.42
N VAL A 19 -40.86 -29.94 14.69
CA VAL A 19 -39.58 -29.67 14.03
C VAL A 19 -38.88 -28.56 14.82
N THR A 20 -37.78 -28.93 15.47
CA THR A 20 -36.92 -27.97 16.16
C THR A 20 -35.76 -27.57 15.25
N THR A 21 -35.55 -26.30 15.02
CA THR A 21 -34.41 -25.78 14.24
C THR A 21 -33.39 -25.14 15.15
N GLU A 22 -32.13 -25.46 14.93
CA GLU A 22 -30.99 -24.96 15.69
C GLU A 22 -29.94 -24.38 14.70
N VAL A 23 -29.39 -23.20 15.03
CA VAL A 23 -28.24 -22.64 14.31
C VAL A 23 -26.99 -23.40 14.75
N GLN A 24 -26.26 -23.97 13.79
CA GLN A 24 -24.97 -24.58 14.06
C GLN A 24 -23.92 -23.51 14.37
N ASP A 25 -22.87 -23.87 15.09
CA ASP A 25 -21.69 -23.03 15.24
C ASP A 25 -21.09 -22.76 13.86
N VAL A 26 -21.16 -21.50 13.42
CA VAL A 26 -20.72 -21.06 12.08
C VAL A 26 -19.24 -21.36 11.88
N SER A 27 -18.41 -21.19 12.91
CA SER A 27 -16.96 -21.41 12.81
C SER A 27 -16.59 -22.89 12.65
N GLN A 28 -17.47 -23.79 13.09
CA GLN A 28 -17.30 -25.23 12.90
C GLN A 28 -17.91 -25.73 11.59
N ALA A 29 -19.05 -25.16 11.19
CA ALA A 29 -19.75 -25.54 9.97
C ALA A 29 -19.09 -24.99 8.70
N LEU A 30 -18.54 -23.77 8.77
CA LEU A 30 -17.79 -23.09 7.71
C LEU A 30 -16.40 -22.67 8.23
N PRO A 31 -15.45 -23.61 8.37
CA PRO A 31 -14.12 -23.29 8.87
C PRO A 31 -13.42 -22.24 8.00
N GLY A 32 -12.86 -21.20 8.66
CA GLY A 32 -12.12 -20.14 7.99
C GLY A 32 -12.97 -18.96 7.48
N VAL A 33 -14.30 -18.99 7.66
CA VAL A 33 -15.12 -17.82 7.42
C VAL A 33 -14.81 -16.74 8.45
N ILE A 34 -14.58 -15.50 7.99
CA ILE A 34 -14.18 -14.39 8.88
C ILE A 34 -15.37 -13.69 9.49
N PRO A 35 -16.42 -13.27 8.74
CA PRO A 35 -17.59 -12.64 9.34
C PRO A 35 -18.51 -13.70 9.99
N ALA A 36 -17.94 -14.52 10.86
CA ALA A 36 -18.68 -15.59 11.56
C ALA A 36 -19.73 -15.03 12.53
N THR A 37 -19.43 -13.87 13.14
CA THR A 37 -20.36 -13.18 14.07
C THR A 37 -21.57 -12.63 13.32
N ALA A 38 -21.35 -11.97 12.19
CA ALA A 38 -22.40 -11.46 11.31
C ALA A 38 -23.30 -12.59 10.78
N LEU A 39 -22.71 -13.71 10.33
CA LEU A 39 -23.47 -14.87 9.89
C LEU A 39 -24.34 -15.46 11.01
N THR A 40 -23.78 -15.60 12.22
CA THR A 40 -24.51 -16.11 13.38
C THR A 40 -25.69 -15.18 13.75
N ALA A 41 -25.45 -13.86 13.75
CA ALA A 41 -26.48 -12.87 14.03
C ALA A 41 -27.60 -12.90 12.98
N MET A 42 -27.24 -12.92 11.69
CA MET A 42 -28.20 -13.02 10.59
C MET A 42 -29.08 -14.27 10.71
N LEU A 43 -28.49 -15.42 10.96
CA LEU A 43 -29.26 -16.69 11.11
C LEU A 43 -30.21 -16.64 12.32
N SER A 44 -29.78 -16.02 13.42
CA SER A 44 -30.61 -15.83 14.61
C SER A 44 -31.76 -14.88 14.35
N GLN A 45 -31.56 -13.82 13.58
CA GLN A 45 -32.62 -12.90 13.12
C GLN A 45 -33.65 -13.62 12.24
N ASN A 46 -33.17 -14.41 11.26
CA ASN A 46 -34.04 -15.17 10.35
C ASN A 46 -34.92 -16.19 11.09
N LEU A 47 -34.38 -16.86 12.11
CA LEU A 47 -35.15 -17.80 12.94
C LEU A 47 -36.24 -17.10 13.78
N ASN A 48 -36.05 -15.84 14.10
CA ASN A 48 -36.98 -15.01 14.85
C ASN A 48 -38.00 -14.26 13.95
N ASN A 49 -38.09 -14.60 12.65
CA ASN A 49 -38.92 -13.95 11.64
C ASN A 49 -38.70 -12.44 11.51
N THR A 50 -37.47 -11.97 11.76
CA THR A 50 -37.09 -10.59 11.52
C THR A 50 -36.47 -10.53 10.12
N GLU A 51 -37.30 -10.55 9.07
CA GLU A 51 -36.84 -10.41 7.69
C GLU A 51 -36.31 -8.98 7.49
N SER A 52 -35.06 -8.87 7.04
CA SER A 52 -34.46 -7.63 6.58
C SER A 52 -34.20 -7.70 5.07
N ASP A 53 -34.70 -6.72 4.32
CA ASP A 53 -34.43 -6.58 2.87
C ASP A 53 -33.12 -5.80 2.62
N SER A 54 -32.21 -5.81 3.57
CA SER A 54 -30.90 -5.17 3.40
C SER A 54 -29.99 -5.97 2.46
N MET A 55 -29.07 -5.28 1.81
CA MET A 55 -28.15 -5.92 0.85
C MET A 55 -27.19 -6.88 1.56
N GLY A 56 -26.75 -6.56 2.77
CA GLY A 56 -25.87 -7.44 3.57
C GLY A 56 -26.53 -8.76 3.95
N VAL A 57 -27.78 -8.72 4.42
CA VAL A 57 -28.55 -9.95 4.70
C VAL A 57 -28.78 -10.76 3.42
N ARG A 58 -29.15 -10.10 2.31
CA ARG A 58 -29.36 -10.74 1.03
C ARG A 58 -28.09 -11.43 0.53
N PHE A 59 -26.94 -10.75 0.58
CA PHE A 59 -25.65 -11.31 0.17
C PHE A 59 -25.28 -12.53 1.02
N LEU A 60 -25.22 -12.39 2.35
CA LEU A 60 -24.82 -13.49 3.22
C LEU A 60 -25.75 -14.69 3.13
N SER A 61 -27.07 -14.46 3.01
CA SER A 61 -28.06 -15.54 2.82
C SER A 61 -27.79 -16.33 1.55
N ARG A 62 -27.53 -15.67 0.41
CA ARG A 62 -27.19 -16.31 -0.85
C ARG A 62 -25.83 -17.01 -0.80
N ALA A 63 -24.84 -16.37 -0.21
CA ALA A 63 -23.50 -16.93 -0.11
C ALA A 63 -23.42 -18.26 0.68
N ILE A 64 -24.34 -18.50 1.61
CA ILE A 64 -24.40 -19.75 2.37
C ILE A 64 -25.40 -20.77 1.83
N GLU A 65 -26.18 -20.42 0.80
CA GLU A 65 -27.21 -21.30 0.25
C GLU A 65 -26.65 -22.17 -0.88
N PRO A 66 -26.84 -23.51 -0.83
CA PRO A 66 -26.32 -24.44 -1.85
C PRO A 66 -26.84 -24.16 -3.27
N LEU A 67 -27.94 -23.43 -3.42
CA LEU A 67 -28.48 -23.03 -4.72
C LEU A 67 -27.56 -22.04 -5.46
N TYR A 68 -26.88 -21.16 -4.72
CA TYR A 68 -26.02 -20.11 -5.25
C TYR A 68 -24.52 -20.45 -5.17
N MET A 69 -24.12 -21.22 -4.16
CA MET A 69 -22.72 -21.60 -3.95
C MET A 69 -22.58 -23.13 -3.98
N PRO A 70 -21.75 -23.67 -4.89
CA PRO A 70 -21.68 -25.13 -5.12
C PRO A 70 -21.12 -25.89 -3.93
N ASP A 71 -20.22 -25.30 -3.15
CA ASP A 71 -19.56 -25.94 -2.02
C ASP A 71 -19.19 -24.93 -0.92
N ASP A 72 -18.81 -25.45 0.25
CA ASP A 72 -18.50 -24.65 1.43
C ASP A 72 -17.23 -23.81 1.23
N LYS A 73 -16.24 -24.31 0.49
CA LYS A 73 -15.01 -23.59 0.23
C LYS A 73 -15.30 -22.34 -0.61
N THR A 74 -16.07 -22.47 -1.68
CA THR A 74 -16.49 -21.36 -2.53
C THR A 74 -17.29 -20.33 -1.73
N ALA A 75 -18.23 -20.78 -0.88
CA ALA A 75 -19.01 -19.91 -0.01
C ALA A 75 -18.11 -19.09 0.95
N VAL A 76 -17.20 -19.77 1.66
CA VAL A 76 -16.26 -19.13 2.59
C VAL A 76 -15.34 -18.14 1.86
N THR A 77 -14.82 -18.52 0.70
CA THR A 77 -13.92 -17.68 -0.09
C THR A 77 -14.65 -16.42 -0.56
N THR A 78 -15.85 -16.55 -1.13
CA THR A 78 -16.66 -15.40 -1.58
C THR A 78 -16.93 -14.41 -0.45
N ILE A 79 -17.38 -14.91 0.70
CA ILE A 79 -17.66 -14.05 1.86
C ILE A 79 -16.39 -13.35 2.34
N ASN A 80 -15.29 -14.07 2.39
CA ASN A 80 -14.00 -13.52 2.85
C ASN A 80 -13.42 -12.48 1.89
N GLU A 81 -13.52 -12.68 0.58
CA GLU A 81 -13.03 -11.73 -0.43
C GLU A 81 -13.85 -10.44 -0.41
N VAL A 82 -15.19 -10.55 -0.40
CA VAL A 82 -16.10 -9.40 -0.33
C VAL A 82 -15.93 -8.59 0.97
N SER A 83 -15.66 -9.26 2.10
CA SER A 83 -15.36 -8.58 3.36
C SER A 83 -14.08 -7.74 3.32
N ARG A 84 -13.24 -7.89 2.30
CA ARG A 84 -11.90 -7.31 2.19
C ARG A 84 -11.67 -6.51 0.91
N ALA A 85 -12.69 -5.94 0.32
CA ALA A 85 -12.61 -5.29 -0.99
C ALA A 85 -11.39 -4.37 -1.18
N ALA A 86 -11.11 -3.44 -0.24
CA ALA A 86 -9.96 -2.55 -0.33
C ALA A 86 -8.61 -3.29 -0.24
N VAL A 87 -8.54 -4.40 0.52
CA VAL A 87 -7.33 -5.23 0.60
C VAL A 87 -7.16 -6.05 -0.67
N MET A 88 -8.26 -6.58 -1.20
CA MET A 88 -8.27 -7.26 -2.50
C MET A 88 -7.74 -6.36 -3.60
N ALA A 89 -8.07 -5.08 -3.59
CA ALA A 89 -7.56 -4.07 -4.52
C ALA A 89 -6.12 -3.60 -4.22
N GLY A 90 -5.54 -4.00 -3.08
CA GLY A 90 -4.18 -3.60 -2.68
C GLY A 90 -4.06 -2.15 -2.19
N VAL A 91 -5.16 -1.50 -1.78
CA VAL A 91 -5.23 -0.07 -1.43
C VAL A 91 -4.17 0.34 -0.40
N GLN A 92 -4.09 -0.37 0.74
CA GLN A 92 -3.17 -0.02 1.83
C GLN A 92 -1.70 -0.21 1.44
N ASN A 93 -1.39 -1.28 0.70
CA ASN A 93 -0.06 -1.53 0.20
C ASN A 93 0.36 -0.44 -0.80
N THR A 94 -0.50 -0.12 -1.77
CA THR A 94 -0.28 0.94 -2.75
C THR A 94 -0.04 2.30 -2.06
N ALA A 95 -0.86 2.68 -1.09
CA ALA A 95 -0.71 3.93 -0.34
C ALA A 95 0.65 4.00 0.39
N LEU A 96 1.07 2.91 1.04
CA LEU A 96 2.38 2.83 1.69
C LEU A 96 3.52 2.98 0.67
N ARG A 97 3.41 2.33 -0.51
CA ARG A 97 4.44 2.40 -1.56
C ARG A 97 4.56 3.79 -2.17
N LEU A 98 3.45 4.44 -2.44
CA LEU A 98 3.42 5.82 -2.96
C LEU A 98 4.03 6.81 -1.96
N ALA A 99 3.72 6.69 -0.67
CA ALA A 99 4.30 7.53 0.38
C ALA A 99 5.82 7.29 0.53
N ASN A 100 6.27 6.04 0.47
CA ASN A 100 7.69 5.69 0.49
C ASN A 100 8.41 6.23 -0.75
N ALA A 101 7.84 6.05 -1.95
CA ALA A 101 8.41 6.55 -3.19
C ALA A 101 8.58 8.07 -3.19
N ALA A 102 7.63 8.81 -2.61
CA ALA A 102 7.73 10.26 -2.44
C ALA A 102 8.88 10.66 -1.50
N SER A 103 9.04 9.98 -0.35
CA SER A 103 10.17 10.20 0.57
C SER A 103 11.50 9.84 -0.08
N ASP A 104 11.58 8.68 -0.75
CA ASP A 104 12.79 8.23 -1.43
C ASP A 104 13.21 9.21 -2.53
N THR A 105 12.26 9.78 -3.27
CA THR A 105 12.53 10.76 -4.33
C THR A 105 13.23 12.01 -3.78
N VAL A 106 12.74 12.60 -2.70
CA VAL A 106 13.36 13.80 -2.11
C VAL A 106 14.69 13.49 -1.43
N LEU A 107 14.82 12.35 -0.76
CA LEU A 107 16.09 11.96 -0.13
C LEU A 107 17.14 11.57 -1.18
N HIS A 108 16.73 10.92 -2.27
CA HIS A 108 17.63 10.62 -3.37
C HIS A 108 18.14 11.90 -4.05
N HIS A 109 17.29 12.92 -4.23
CA HIS A 109 17.71 14.24 -4.70
C HIS A 109 18.81 14.86 -3.82
N MET A 110 18.72 14.69 -2.50
CA MET A 110 19.67 15.23 -1.50
C MET A 110 20.85 14.31 -1.18
N SER A 111 20.90 13.09 -1.74
CA SER A 111 21.94 12.09 -1.47
C SER A 111 23.29 12.47 -2.08
N LEU A 112 24.39 12.14 -1.39
CA LEU A 112 25.76 12.29 -1.89
C LEU A 112 25.99 11.58 -3.23
N GLY A 113 25.24 10.51 -3.50
CA GLY A 113 25.28 9.79 -4.77
C GLY A 113 24.86 10.64 -5.95
N ASN A 114 23.95 11.58 -5.76
CA ASN A 114 23.42 12.45 -6.82
C ASN A 114 24.22 13.72 -7.02
N PHE A 115 25.13 14.06 -6.10
CA PHE A 115 25.87 15.31 -6.14
C PHE A 115 27.30 15.15 -6.57
N ASP A 116 27.88 16.25 -7.05
CA ASP A 116 29.23 16.24 -7.56
C ASP A 116 30.23 15.77 -6.49
N SER A 117 31.09 14.85 -6.85
CA SER A 117 32.18 14.31 -6.03
C SER A 117 33.23 15.37 -5.62
N GLY A 118 32.98 16.63 -5.91
CA GLY A 118 33.94 17.74 -5.80
C GLY A 118 33.89 18.53 -4.51
N ASN A 119 33.30 18.26 -3.45
CA ASN A 119 33.24 19.02 -2.17
C ASN A 119 32.02 19.90 -1.91
N THR A 120 31.16 20.12 -2.88
CA THR A 120 29.90 20.81 -2.66
C THR A 120 28.79 19.98 -3.26
N VAL A 121 27.88 19.58 -2.40
CA VAL A 121 26.70 18.81 -2.77
C VAL A 121 25.83 19.63 -3.72
N HIS A 122 25.80 20.92 -3.55
CA HIS A 122 25.13 21.90 -4.42
C HIS A 122 26.04 23.10 -4.64
N LYS A 123 25.85 23.79 -5.75
CA LYS A 123 26.38 25.15 -5.89
C LYS A 123 25.64 26.07 -4.91
N ASP A 124 26.27 27.20 -4.56
CA ASP A 124 25.59 28.28 -3.83
C ASP A 124 24.31 28.67 -4.61
N GLY A 125 23.18 28.76 -3.91
CA GLY A 125 21.94 29.17 -4.52
C GLY A 125 20.78 28.19 -4.35
N THR A 126 19.86 28.23 -5.31
CA THR A 126 18.62 27.45 -5.30
C THR A 126 18.63 26.42 -6.42
N ASP A 127 18.32 25.19 -6.09
CA ASP A 127 18.08 24.12 -7.07
C ASP A 127 16.57 23.96 -7.29
N VAL A 128 16.18 23.76 -8.54
CA VAL A 128 14.82 23.36 -8.92
C VAL A 128 14.91 22.03 -9.65
N TRP A 129 14.06 21.09 -9.28
CA TRP A 129 14.12 19.76 -9.83
C TRP A 129 12.74 19.19 -10.14
N ALA A 130 12.70 18.22 -11.04
CA ALA A 130 11.51 17.47 -11.38
C ALA A 130 11.87 16.00 -11.64
N THR A 131 11.04 15.10 -11.12
CA THR A 131 11.23 13.65 -11.24
C THR A 131 9.93 13.00 -11.71
N PRO A 132 9.74 12.84 -13.03
CA PRO A 132 8.72 11.93 -13.56
C PRO A 132 9.04 10.50 -13.14
N MET A 133 8.01 9.75 -12.76
CA MET A 133 8.12 8.35 -12.34
C MET A 133 7.03 7.49 -12.97
N TYR A 134 7.36 6.25 -13.21
CA TYR A 134 6.42 5.20 -13.58
C TYR A 134 6.80 3.92 -12.87
N GLY A 135 5.83 3.24 -12.27
CA GLY A 135 6.09 2.01 -11.52
C GLY A 135 5.01 0.96 -11.69
N ASN A 136 5.38 -0.26 -11.33
CA ASN A 136 4.50 -1.42 -11.26
C ASN A 136 4.64 -2.06 -9.89
N ILE A 137 3.52 -2.35 -9.27
CA ILE A 137 3.43 -3.05 -7.99
C ILE A 137 2.79 -4.41 -8.25
N TYR A 138 3.42 -5.45 -7.75
CA TYR A 138 2.87 -6.80 -7.76
C TYR A 138 2.88 -7.35 -6.34
N THR A 139 1.73 -7.81 -5.86
CA THR A 139 1.62 -8.51 -4.56
C THR A 139 0.92 -9.85 -4.73
N HIS A 140 1.22 -10.80 -3.86
CA HIS A 140 0.56 -12.10 -3.82
C HIS A 140 0.55 -12.63 -2.38
N GLY A 141 -0.49 -13.41 -2.03
CA GLY A 141 -0.58 -14.07 -0.73
C GLY A 141 -0.59 -13.12 0.47
N MET A 142 -0.94 -11.84 0.28
CA MET A 142 -1.05 -10.86 1.36
C MET A 142 -2.27 -11.10 2.25
N ASN A 143 -3.22 -11.86 1.78
CA ASN A 143 -4.42 -12.24 2.52
C ASN A 143 -4.63 -13.79 2.55
N VAL A 144 -5.71 -14.20 3.14
CA VAL A 144 -6.04 -15.63 3.35
C VAL A 144 -6.47 -16.35 2.07
N SER A 145 -6.77 -15.61 1.01
CA SER A 145 -7.33 -16.15 -0.25
C SER A 145 -6.28 -16.43 -1.32
N ASP A 146 -4.98 -16.21 -1.02
CA ASP A 146 -3.85 -16.38 -1.98
C ASP A 146 -4.07 -15.58 -3.29
N ASP A 147 -4.67 -14.39 -3.14
CA ASP A 147 -4.90 -13.45 -4.22
C ASP A 147 -3.61 -12.79 -4.71
N SER A 148 -3.67 -12.28 -5.92
CA SER A 148 -2.62 -11.45 -6.49
C SER A 148 -3.18 -10.08 -6.91
N VAL A 149 -2.40 -9.04 -6.71
CA VAL A 149 -2.68 -7.69 -7.19
C VAL A 149 -1.57 -7.26 -8.13
N VAL A 150 -1.94 -6.77 -9.28
CA VAL A 150 -1.03 -6.16 -10.26
C VAL A 150 -1.46 -4.72 -10.47
N GLY A 151 -0.58 -3.78 -10.13
CA GLY A 151 -0.85 -2.36 -10.29
C GLY A 151 0.22 -1.64 -11.09
N ASN A 152 -0.14 -0.51 -11.66
CA ASN A 152 0.80 0.44 -12.24
C ASN A 152 0.42 1.87 -11.85
N TYR A 153 1.42 2.74 -11.78
CA TYR A 153 1.23 4.15 -11.51
C TYR A 153 2.17 5.00 -12.33
N GLY A 154 1.73 6.22 -12.63
CA GLY A 154 2.54 7.25 -13.22
C GLY A 154 2.36 8.56 -12.48
N GLY A 155 3.44 9.31 -12.31
CA GLY A 155 3.41 10.54 -11.53
C GLY A 155 4.58 11.46 -11.80
N LEU A 156 4.53 12.59 -11.12
CA LEU A 156 5.55 13.63 -11.17
C LEU A 156 5.78 14.18 -9.77
N ALA A 157 7.04 14.30 -9.38
CA ALA A 157 7.46 15.11 -8.24
C ALA A 157 8.22 16.33 -8.73
N ILE A 158 7.94 17.49 -8.14
CA ILE A 158 8.63 18.75 -8.42
C ILE A 158 9.04 19.37 -7.09
N GLY A 159 10.27 19.83 -7.00
CA GLY A 159 10.76 20.46 -5.78
C GLY A 159 11.75 21.57 -6.04
N ALA A 160 11.97 22.33 -4.99
CA ALA A 160 13.02 23.32 -4.93
C ALA A 160 13.65 23.34 -3.55
N ASP A 161 14.95 23.54 -3.49
CA ASP A 161 15.69 23.71 -2.25
C ASP A 161 16.77 24.77 -2.37
N THR A 162 17.13 25.32 -1.24
CA THR A 162 18.13 26.40 -1.18
C THR A 162 19.07 26.20 0.01
N GLU A 163 20.24 26.73 -0.15
CA GLU A 163 21.19 26.82 0.93
C GLU A 163 20.71 27.82 1.99
N ILE A 164 20.63 27.33 3.24
CA ILE A 164 20.24 28.17 4.39
C ILE A 164 21.47 28.77 5.06
N GLY A 165 22.60 28.09 5.00
CA GLY A 165 23.86 28.53 5.57
C GLY A 165 24.66 27.44 6.25
N SER A 166 25.79 27.79 6.84
CA SER A 166 26.67 26.87 7.53
C SER A 166 26.25 26.67 8.98
N PHE A 167 26.11 25.43 9.39
CA PHE A 167 25.83 25.01 10.78
C PHE A 167 26.77 23.90 11.20
N GLY A 168 27.45 24.02 12.35
CA GLY A 168 28.35 22.99 12.88
C GLY A 168 29.52 22.64 11.95
N GLY A 169 29.96 23.58 11.08
CA GLY A 169 31.02 23.36 10.09
C GLY A 169 30.55 22.60 8.81
N GLY A 170 29.27 22.33 8.68
CA GLY A 170 28.64 21.77 7.48
C GLY A 170 27.66 22.73 6.84
N MET A 171 27.25 22.44 5.61
CA MET A 171 26.27 23.19 4.84
C MET A 171 24.88 22.62 5.07
N LEU A 172 23.91 23.47 5.39
CA LEU A 172 22.50 23.12 5.55
C LEU A 172 21.71 23.61 4.34
N ARG A 173 20.95 22.72 3.69
CA ARG A 173 19.95 23.04 2.67
C ARG A 173 18.58 22.58 3.14
N MET A 174 17.55 23.31 2.70
CA MET A 174 16.17 22.93 2.97
C MET A 174 15.33 23.14 1.71
N GLY A 175 14.33 22.30 1.54
CA GLY A 175 13.47 22.34 0.37
C GLY A 175 12.05 21.89 0.64
N LEU A 176 11.22 22.14 -0.37
CA LEU A 176 9.83 21.71 -0.46
C LEU A 176 9.64 20.98 -1.79
N ALA A 177 8.93 19.87 -1.76
CA ALA A 177 8.49 19.17 -2.94
C ALA A 177 6.99 18.89 -2.88
N VAL A 178 6.36 18.86 -4.05
CA VAL A 178 4.99 18.38 -4.26
C VAL A 178 5.03 17.23 -5.24
N HIS A 179 4.13 16.29 -5.08
CA HIS A 179 4.04 15.13 -5.97
C HIS A 179 2.59 14.79 -6.25
N GLY A 180 2.34 14.12 -7.36
CA GLY A 180 1.02 13.62 -7.70
C GLY A 180 1.03 12.78 -8.95
N GLY A 181 -0.04 12.02 -9.13
CA GLY A 181 -0.18 11.12 -10.25
C GLY A 181 -1.47 10.31 -10.20
N ALA A 182 -1.51 9.28 -11.02
CA ALA A 182 -2.63 8.36 -11.10
C ALA A 182 -2.12 6.94 -11.36
N GLY A 183 -2.94 5.97 -11.02
CA GLY A 183 -2.64 4.58 -11.26
C GLY A 183 -3.89 3.72 -11.39
N ARG A 184 -3.66 2.47 -11.72
CA ARG A 184 -4.66 1.43 -11.78
C ARG A 184 -4.09 0.16 -11.20
N SER A 185 -4.89 -0.60 -10.46
CA SER A 185 -4.59 -1.97 -10.09
C SER A 185 -5.74 -2.91 -10.42
N GLU A 186 -5.40 -4.16 -10.63
CA GLU A 186 -6.32 -5.26 -10.87
C GLU A 186 -5.92 -6.41 -9.97
N SER A 187 -6.89 -6.97 -9.27
CA SER A 187 -6.67 -8.16 -8.44
C SER A 187 -7.48 -9.32 -8.96
N GLN A 188 -6.92 -10.51 -8.77
CA GLN A 188 -7.63 -11.77 -8.95
C GLN A 188 -7.60 -12.54 -7.65
N GLY A 189 -8.78 -12.66 -7.04
CA GLY A 189 -9.06 -13.62 -5.99
C GLY A 189 -9.41 -14.98 -6.57
N ALA A 190 -9.77 -15.92 -5.71
CA ALA A 190 -10.17 -17.25 -6.15
C ALA A 190 -11.58 -17.29 -6.75
N VAL A 191 -12.45 -16.32 -6.41
CA VAL A 191 -13.85 -16.25 -6.83
C VAL A 191 -14.32 -14.83 -7.23
N THR A 192 -13.58 -13.80 -6.86
CA THR A 192 -13.86 -12.40 -7.22
C THR A 192 -12.67 -11.79 -7.94
N SER A 193 -12.89 -10.74 -8.71
CA SER A 193 -11.85 -9.84 -9.21
C SER A 193 -12.18 -8.41 -8.80
N THR A 194 -11.17 -7.57 -8.66
CA THR A 194 -11.39 -6.17 -8.28
C THR A 194 -10.50 -5.28 -9.13
N ASP A 195 -11.11 -4.34 -9.82
CA ASP A 195 -10.45 -3.23 -10.50
C ASP A 195 -10.40 -2.03 -9.55
N ASP A 196 -9.26 -1.33 -9.52
CA ASP A 196 -9.07 -0.10 -8.79
C ASP A 196 -8.46 0.96 -9.70
N ASN A 197 -9.10 2.13 -9.78
CA ASN A 197 -8.54 3.31 -10.40
C ASN A 197 -8.29 4.36 -9.31
N TYR A 198 -7.06 4.85 -9.22
CA TYR A 198 -6.70 5.77 -8.15
C TYR A 198 -5.91 6.98 -8.62
N ASN A 199 -6.05 8.07 -7.85
CA ASN A 199 -5.25 9.26 -7.95
C ASN A 199 -4.53 9.47 -6.62
N PHE A 200 -3.32 10.04 -6.67
CA PHE A 200 -2.54 10.33 -5.48
C PHE A 200 -1.86 11.68 -5.57
N GLY A 201 -1.52 12.24 -4.41
CA GLY A 201 -0.78 13.48 -4.33
C GLY A 201 -0.33 13.81 -2.92
N GLY A 202 0.59 14.75 -2.80
CA GLY A 202 1.11 15.14 -1.51
C GLY A 202 2.23 16.17 -1.58
N ALA A 203 2.84 16.39 -0.41
CA ALA A 203 3.96 17.31 -0.26
C ALA A 203 4.97 16.81 0.77
N ASN A 204 6.23 17.19 0.59
CA ASN A 204 7.34 16.86 1.48
C ASN A 204 8.15 18.12 1.78
N LEU A 205 8.43 18.37 3.06
CA LEU A 205 9.52 19.22 3.51
C LEU A 205 10.75 18.35 3.71
N TYR A 206 11.90 18.83 3.24
CA TYR A 206 13.14 18.08 3.39
C TYR A 206 14.33 18.99 3.69
N ALA A 207 15.34 18.38 4.31
CA ALA A 207 16.59 19.07 4.63
C ALA A 207 17.77 18.10 4.48
N GLY A 208 18.91 18.66 4.11
CA GLY A 208 20.18 17.96 4.07
C GLY A 208 21.26 18.79 4.76
N TRP A 209 22.02 18.15 5.64
CA TRP A 209 23.21 18.72 6.24
C TRP A 209 24.43 17.92 5.79
N ASN A 210 25.33 18.58 5.09
CA ASN A 210 26.52 17.98 4.54
C ASN A 210 27.79 18.58 5.19
N ARG A 211 28.69 17.70 5.63
CA ARG A 211 30.01 18.08 6.11
C ARG A 211 31.05 17.08 5.62
N ASP A 212 31.93 17.51 4.75
CA ASP A 212 32.97 16.69 4.13
C ASP A 212 32.36 15.42 3.46
N SER A 213 32.61 14.25 4.03
CA SER A 213 32.07 12.96 3.56
C SER A 213 30.80 12.53 4.27
N LEU A 214 30.33 13.27 5.26
CA LEU A 214 29.12 12.94 6.02
C LEU A 214 27.92 13.74 5.50
N ASN A 215 26.82 13.04 5.28
CA ASN A 215 25.55 13.64 4.89
C ASN A 215 24.43 13.14 5.81
N ILE A 216 23.62 14.05 6.33
CA ILE A 216 22.46 13.73 7.15
C ILE A 216 21.25 14.33 6.45
N LEU A 217 20.27 13.49 6.14
CA LEU A 217 19.07 13.84 5.42
C LEU A 217 17.86 13.65 6.32
N ALA A 218 16.89 14.55 6.20
CA ALA A 218 15.61 14.44 6.87
C ALA A 218 14.49 14.82 5.91
N SER A 219 13.37 14.12 5.99
CA SER A 219 12.14 14.50 5.31
C SER A 219 10.93 14.29 6.19
N VAL A 220 9.91 15.14 5.98
CA VAL A 220 8.58 14.99 6.58
C VAL A 220 7.58 15.26 5.46
N GLY A 221 6.66 14.33 5.24
CA GLY A 221 5.70 14.43 4.15
C GLY A 221 4.31 13.94 4.54
N TYR A 222 3.36 14.34 3.72
CA TYR A 222 2.00 13.81 3.73
C TYR A 222 1.57 13.49 2.32
N SER A 223 1.07 12.28 2.12
CA SER A 223 0.52 11.80 0.86
C SER A 223 -0.91 11.33 1.08
N THR A 224 -1.76 11.50 0.09
CA THR A 224 -3.12 10.98 0.08
C THR A 224 -3.38 10.26 -1.22
N SER A 225 -4.24 9.24 -1.20
CA SER A 225 -4.77 8.63 -2.42
C SER A 225 -6.28 8.42 -2.31
N SER A 226 -6.94 8.48 -3.46
CA SER A 226 -8.37 8.23 -3.61
C SER A 226 -8.54 7.12 -4.64
N HIS A 227 -9.20 6.05 -4.24
CA HIS A 227 -9.39 4.80 -4.96
C HIS A 227 -10.86 4.62 -5.28
N SER A 228 -11.17 4.23 -6.51
CA SER A 228 -12.51 3.84 -6.95
C SER A 228 -12.47 2.38 -7.35
N LEU A 229 -13.06 1.54 -6.50
CA LEU A 229 -13.05 0.09 -6.61
C LEU A 229 -14.30 -0.39 -7.32
N ASN A 230 -14.14 -1.37 -8.20
CA ASN A 230 -15.22 -2.15 -8.77
C ASN A 230 -14.88 -3.64 -8.60
N MET A 231 -15.71 -4.37 -7.87
CA MET A 231 -15.50 -5.79 -7.55
C MET A 231 -16.55 -6.65 -8.25
N ASP A 232 -16.09 -7.50 -9.16
CA ASP A 232 -16.93 -8.51 -9.80
C ASP A 232 -17.38 -9.55 -8.76
N LEU A 233 -18.67 -9.70 -8.57
CA LEU A 233 -19.23 -10.75 -7.73
C LEU A 233 -19.54 -12.00 -8.55
N PRO A 234 -19.46 -13.21 -7.95
CA PRO A 234 -19.87 -14.43 -8.64
C PRO A 234 -21.28 -14.32 -9.22
N SER A 235 -21.44 -14.51 -10.51
CA SER A 235 -22.73 -14.40 -11.21
C SER A 235 -23.81 -15.32 -10.65
N SER A 236 -23.41 -16.41 -9.98
CA SER A 236 -24.32 -17.34 -9.28
C SER A 236 -25.10 -16.65 -8.15
N LEU A 237 -24.58 -15.57 -7.56
CA LEU A 237 -25.28 -14.79 -6.54
C LEU A 237 -26.47 -14.02 -7.13
N GLY A 238 -26.51 -13.76 -8.45
CA GLY A 238 -27.53 -12.96 -9.11
C GLY A 238 -27.59 -11.55 -8.51
N MET A 239 -26.44 -10.97 -8.24
CA MET A 239 -26.20 -9.61 -7.79
C MET A 239 -25.30 -8.93 -8.82
N ASP A 240 -25.41 -7.63 -8.96
CA ASP A 240 -24.50 -6.83 -9.77
C ASP A 240 -23.14 -6.65 -9.05
N ASP A 241 -22.18 -6.03 -9.72
CA ASP A 241 -20.86 -5.77 -9.17
C ASP A 241 -20.93 -4.85 -7.95
N ALA A 242 -19.95 -4.93 -7.09
CA ALA A 242 -19.90 -4.12 -5.88
C ALA A 242 -18.86 -2.99 -6.05
N ASP A 243 -19.26 -1.77 -5.71
CA ASP A 243 -18.44 -0.58 -5.83
C ASP A 243 -18.07 -0.01 -4.45
N ALA A 244 -16.91 0.62 -4.35
CA ALA A 244 -16.50 1.37 -3.17
C ALA A 244 -15.54 2.51 -3.52
N ASP A 245 -15.70 3.65 -2.87
CA ASP A 245 -14.72 4.73 -2.86
C ASP A 245 -13.91 4.69 -1.56
N VAL A 246 -12.59 4.52 -1.68
CA VAL A 246 -11.69 4.39 -0.53
C VAL A 246 -10.66 5.50 -0.56
N GLN A 247 -10.48 6.19 0.57
CA GLN A 247 -9.45 7.20 0.73
C GLN A 247 -8.37 6.74 1.69
N THR A 248 -7.13 7.16 1.43
CA THR A 248 -6.01 6.94 2.33
C THR A 248 -5.25 8.22 2.60
N GLY A 249 -4.57 8.27 3.73
CA GLY A 249 -3.63 9.31 4.11
C GLY A 249 -2.39 8.70 4.73
N ALA A 250 -1.21 9.14 4.35
CA ALA A 250 0.06 8.67 4.89
C ALA A 250 0.93 9.84 5.32
N PHE A 251 1.19 9.97 6.61
CA PHE A 251 2.21 10.84 7.15
C PHE A 251 3.53 10.07 7.22
N THR A 252 4.60 10.62 6.65
CA THR A 252 5.93 10.00 6.64
C THR A 252 6.95 10.96 7.24
N ALA A 253 7.81 10.43 8.12
CA ALA A 253 8.98 11.13 8.64
C ALA A 253 10.20 10.23 8.52
N GLU A 254 11.28 10.73 7.93
CA GLU A 254 12.49 9.95 7.70
C GLU A 254 13.74 10.73 8.09
N LEU A 255 14.69 10.01 8.68
CA LEU A 255 16.05 10.47 8.93
C LEU A 255 17.01 9.44 8.35
N ARG A 256 17.99 9.89 7.56
CA ARG A 256 19.00 9.04 6.91
C ARG A 256 20.39 9.65 7.07
N GLY A 257 21.37 8.82 7.41
CA GLY A 257 22.79 9.16 7.44
C GLY A 257 23.53 8.45 6.31
N GLU A 258 24.44 9.17 5.65
CA GLU A 258 25.29 8.66 4.57
C GLU A 258 26.74 9.06 4.84
N TYR A 259 27.67 8.19 4.49
CA TYR A 259 29.09 8.50 4.57
C TYR A 259 29.81 8.07 3.30
N GLN A 260 30.57 8.98 2.67
CA GLN A 260 31.28 8.73 1.43
C GLN A 260 32.74 8.33 1.66
N PHE A 261 33.09 7.12 1.29
CA PHE A 261 34.48 6.67 1.16
C PHE A 261 34.91 6.83 -0.30
N ARG A 262 35.85 7.75 -0.55
CA ARG A 262 36.41 7.99 -1.88
C ARG A 262 37.60 7.09 -2.13
N THR A 263 37.56 6.37 -3.25
CA THR A 263 38.71 5.59 -3.73
C THR A 263 39.05 5.99 -5.17
N ASP A 264 40.22 5.61 -5.64
CA ASP A 264 40.67 5.98 -7.00
C ASP A 264 39.76 5.42 -8.10
N TRP A 265 39.07 4.30 -7.83
CA TRP A 265 38.30 3.58 -8.81
C TRP A 265 36.77 3.62 -8.57
N LEU A 266 36.32 3.85 -7.34
CA LEU A 266 34.90 3.82 -6.97
C LEU A 266 34.66 4.59 -5.67
N ASP A 267 33.55 5.31 -5.58
CA ASP A 267 33.06 5.88 -4.33
C ASP A 267 32.04 4.91 -3.70
N ILE A 268 32.23 4.64 -2.40
CA ILE A 268 31.41 3.71 -1.63
C ILE A 268 30.69 4.52 -0.56
N MET A 269 29.36 4.47 -0.58
CA MET A 269 28.52 5.26 0.35
C MET A 269 27.58 4.35 1.13
N PRO A 270 28.02 3.80 2.28
CA PRO A 270 27.09 3.18 3.21
C PRO A 270 26.10 4.21 3.73
N HIS A 271 24.87 3.78 3.89
CA HIS A 271 23.80 4.58 4.44
C HIS A 271 22.90 3.76 5.36
N THR A 272 22.28 4.43 6.33
CA THR A 272 21.28 3.85 7.19
C THR A 272 20.28 4.93 7.60
N GLY A 273 19.03 4.52 7.84
CA GLY A 273 17.98 5.44 8.18
C GLY A 273 16.89 4.82 9.03
N VAL A 274 16.01 5.67 9.49
CA VAL A 274 14.73 5.29 10.11
C VAL A 274 13.62 6.06 9.42
N ARG A 275 12.60 5.35 8.96
CA ARG A 275 11.39 5.89 8.35
C ARG A 275 10.19 5.47 9.20
N TYR A 276 9.42 6.44 9.64
CA TYR A 276 8.13 6.25 10.28
C TYR A 276 7.04 6.62 9.31
N THR A 277 6.03 5.76 9.16
CA THR A 277 4.83 6.02 8.37
C THR A 277 3.59 5.75 9.22
N ALA A 278 2.76 6.79 9.42
CA ALA A 278 1.41 6.65 9.94
C ALA A 278 0.45 6.60 8.74
N LEU A 279 -0.06 5.41 8.46
CA LEU A 279 -1.01 5.15 7.38
C LEU A 279 -2.43 5.14 7.95
N HIS A 280 -3.32 5.89 7.34
CA HIS A 280 -4.75 5.94 7.66
C HIS A 280 -5.54 5.51 6.43
N THR A 281 -6.37 4.51 6.57
CA THR A 281 -7.42 4.16 5.60
C THR A 281 -8.74 4.61 6.18
N TYR A 282 -9.42 5.54 5.50
CA TYR A 282 -10.72 6.04 5.94
C TYR A 282 -11.78 4.96 5.78
N GLY A 283 -12.79 5.00 6.65
CA GLY A 283 -13.94 4.10 6.57
C GLY A 283 -14.67 4.27 5.24
N TYR A 284 -15.22 3.17 4.73
CA TYR A 284 -15.94 3.15 3.46
C TYR A 284 -17.09 2.15 3.48
N ASP A 285 -18.03 2.35 2.57
CA ASP A 285 -19.11 1.41 2.29
C ASP A 285 -18.82 0.67 0.97
N LEU A 286 -19.06 -0.62 0.96
CA LEU A 286 -19.15 -1.41 -0.26
C LEU A 286 -20.62 -1.50 -0.67
N GLU A 287 -20.94 -1.07 -1.85
CA GLU A 287 -22.31 -0.92 -2.33
C GLU A 287 -22.61 -1.84 -3.53
N VAL A 288 -23.85 -2.28 -3.65
CA VAL A 288 -24.38 -2.99 -4.80
C VAL A 288 -25.72 -2.32 -5.14
N ASP A 289 -25.92 -1.88 -6.38
CA ASP A 289 -27.12 -1.14 -6.81
C ASP A 289 -27.41 0.09 -5.92
N ASP A 290 -26.42 0.92 -5.61
CA ASP A 290 -26.52 2.07 -4.70
C ASP A 290 -27.03 1.72 -3.28
N ARG A 291 -26.88 0.47 -2.85
CA ARG A 291 -27.27 -0.02 -1.53
C ARG A 291 -26.09 -0.61 -0.79
N THR A 292 -25.84 -0.13 0.40
CA THR A 292 -24.73 -0.62 1.23
C THR A 292 -24.86 -2.13 1.49
N LEU A 293 -23.82 -2.87 1.07
CA LEU A 293 -23.65 -4.29 1.37
C LEU A 293 -22.96 -4.45 2.73
N ASN A 294 -21.80 -3.84 2.89
CA ASN A 294 -21.09 -3.78 4.15
C ASN A 294 -20.41 -2.43 4.34
N SER A 295 -20.16 -2.08 5.59
CA SER A 295 -19.39 -0.91 6.00
C SER A 295 -18.10 -1.36 6.67
N VAL A 296 -17.01 -0.70 6.34
CA VAL A 296 -15.68 -0.95 6.87
C VAL A 296 -15.22 0.28 7.63
N ASP A 297 -14.86 0.09 8.89
CA ASP A 297 -14.37 1.18 9.74
C ASP A 297 -13.00 1.68 9.29
N ASP A 298 -12.67 2.92 9.67
CA ASP A 298 -11.32 3.46 9.52
C ASP A 298 -10.27 2.64 10.30
N ASP A 299 -9.07 2.60 9.75
CA ASP A 299 -7.95 1.85 10.31
C ASP A 299 -6.65 2.65 10.25
N PHE A 300 -5.84 2.54 11.30
CA PHE A 300 -4.57 3.24 11.45
C PHE A 300 -3.44 2.25 11.67
N GLN A 301 -2.35 2.42 10.91
CA GLN A 301 -1.14 1.66 11.08
C GLN A 301 0.05 2.57 11.33
N ASN A 302 0.90 2.19 12.29
CA ASN A 302 2.16 2.84 12.57
C ASN A 302 3.29 1.88 12.18
N ILE A 303 3.99 2.19 11.10
CA ILE A 303 5.03 1.35 10.52
C ILE A 303 6.37 2.06 10.67
N VAL A 304 7.37 1.37 11.20
CA VAL A 304 8.75 1.87 11.26
C VAL A 304 9.64 0.97 10.41
N GLN A 305 10.36 1.57 9.46
CA GLN A 305 11.28 0.90 8.56
C GLN A 305 12.71 1.38 8.81
N PHE A 306 13.69 0.50 8.59
CA PHE A 306 15.11 0.80 8.79
C PHE A 306 15.90 0.55 7.48
N PRO A 307 15.78 1.43 6.47
CA PRO A 307 16.56 1.30 5.25
C PRO A 307 18.06 1.35 5.54
N THR A 308 18.79 0.30 5.20
CA THR A 308 20.23 0.21 5.43
C THR A 308 20.88 -0.44 4.22
N GLY A 309 21.88 0.23 3.65
CA GLY A 309 22.49 -0.24 2.41
C GLY A 309 23.79 0.43 2.05
N VAL A 310 24.17 0.25 0.80
CA VAL A 310 25.41 0.80 0.23
C VAL A 310 25.12 1.29 -1.19
N THR A 311 25.43 2.55 -1.45
CA THR A 311 25.46 3.11 -2.82
C THR A 311 26.89 3.09 -3.35
N LEU A 312 27.05 2.64 -4.58
CA LEU A 312 28.31 2.66 -5.32
C LEU A 312 28.17 3.65 -6.49
N THR A 313 29.14 4.54 -6.66
CA THR A 313 29.13 5.50 -7.75
C THR A 313 30.56 5.83 -8.22
N LYS A 314 30.66 6.39 -9.40
CA LYS A 314 31.91 6.91 -9.95
C LYS A 314 31.61 8.14 -10.80
N ASN A 315 32.40 9.20 -10.60
CA ASN A 315 32.35 10.34 -11.49
C ASN A 315 33.33 10.15 -12.66
N ILE A 316 32.83 10.19 -13.89
CA ILE A 316 33.58 9.98 -15.11
C ILE A 316 33.47 11.26 -15.96
N ALA A 317 34.58 12.00 -16.06
CA ALA A 317 34.64 13.16 -16.95
C ALA A 317 34.89 12.75 -18.40
N ALA A 318 33.97 13.07 -19.31
CA ALA A 318 34.08 12.72 -20.74
C ALA A 318 33.46 13.82 -21.61
N GLY A 319 34.23 14.44 -22.48
CA GLY A 319 33.75 15.40 -23.49
C GLY A 319 33.04 16.63 -22.92
N GLY A 320 33.40 17.09 -21.71
CA GLY A 320 32.78 18.20 -21.03
C GLY A 320 31.47 17.83 -20.29
N TRP A 321 31.17 16.54 -20.18
CA TRP A 321 30.12 15.97 -19.33
C TRP A 321 30.74 15.28 -18.12
N ASN A 322 30.04 15.34 -16.98
CA ASN A 322 30.23 14.43 -15.88
C ASN A 322 29.19 13.33 -15.96
N ILE A 323 29.63 12.09 -16.04
CA ILE A 323 28.78 10.90 -16.11
C ILE A 323 28.91 10.13 -14.81
N LYS A 324 27.79 9.86 -14.13
CA LYS A 324 27.76 9.15 -12.86
C LYS A 324 26.88 7.91 -12.95
N PRO A 325 27.46 6.72 -13.15
CA PRO A 325 26.76 5.48 -12.89
C PRO A 325 26.58 5.30 -11.37
N GLN A 326 25.40 4.79 -10.97
CA GLN A 326 25.05 4.53 -9.58
C GLN A 326 24.45 3.14 -9.44
N PHE A 327 24.79 2.46 -8.34
CA PHE A 327 24.16 1.22 -7.92
C PHE A 327 23.92 1.28 -6.42
N ASP A 328 22.72 0.93 -6.00
CA ASP A 328 22.38 0.81 -4.58
C ASP A 328 21.85 -0.58 -4.29
N ALA A 329 22.17 -1.09 -3.11
CA ALA A 329 21.58 -2.31 -2.57
C ALA A 329 21.32 -2.12 -1.10
N SER A 330 20.08 -2.36 -0.69
CA SER A 330 19.61 -2.12 0.67
C SER A 330 18.74 -3.24 1.20
N ILE A 331 18.72 -3.39 2.52
CA ILE A 331 17.74 -4.17 3.27
C ILE A 331 16.88 -3.21 4.07
N ILE A 332 15.58 -3.49 4.13
CA ILE A 332 14.59 -2.63 4.78
C ILE A 332 13.77 -3.47 5.77
N PRO A 333 14.26 -3.71 6.99
CA PRO A 333 13.44 -4.27 8.05
C PRO A 333 12.30 -3.33 8.42
N ALA A 334 11.12 -3.91 8.71
CA ALA A 334 9.92 -3.18 9.12
C ALA A 334 9.37 -3.76 10.44
N VAL A 335 8.93 -2.86 11.33
CA VAL A 335 8.29 -3.21 12.60
C VAL A 335 7.06 -2.33 12.82
N GLY A 336 6.23 -2.69 13.80
CA GLY A 336 4.97 -2.00 14.09
C GLY A 336 3.79 -2.68 13.44
N ASP A 337 2.82 -1.90 12.98
CA ASP A 337 1.54 -2.41 12.45
C ASP A 337 1.69 -2.78 10.95
N THR A 338 2.37 -3.87 10.66
CA THR A 338 2.54 -4.38 9.28
C THR A 338 1.28 -5.08 8.74
N LYS A 339 0.21 -5.11 9.53
CA LYS A 339 -1.09 -5.71 9.20
C LYS A 339 -2.23 -4.76 9.56
N THR A 340 -3.30 -4.80 8.77
CA THR A 340 -4.57 -4.14 9.10
C THR A 340 -5.25 -4.84 10.27
N LYS A 341 -6.10 -4.10 10.96
CA LYS A 341 -7.08 -4.63 11.90
C LYS A 341 -8.37 -3.83 11.77
N THR A 342 -9.14 -4.15 10.77
CA THR A 342 -10.33 -3.43 10.36
C THR A 342 -11.60 -4.12 10.87
N ARG A 343 -12.64 -3.38 11.24
CA ARG A 343 -13.97 -3.91 11.54
C ARG A 343 -14.86 -3.81 10.32
N VAL A 344 -15.68 -4.84 10.14
CA VAL A 344 -16.66 -4.94 9.06
C VAL A 344 -18.03 -5.21 9.64
N THR A 345 -19.02 -4.45 9.21
CA THR A 345 -20.44 -4.58 9.58
C THR A 345 -21.27 -4.77 8.31
N TYR A 346 -22.09 -5.80 8.25
CA TYR A 346 -22.99 -6.02 7.12
C TYR A 346 -24.33 -5.30 7.33
N SER A 347 -24.84 -4.66 6.27
CA SER A 347 -26.09 -3.91 6.38
C SER A 347 -27.26 -4.79 6.84
N GLY A 348 -28.04 -4.27 7.79
CA GLY A 348 -29.16 -4.98 8.42
C GLY A 348 -28.78 -6.05 9.43
N ILE A 349 -27.52 -6.15 9.83
CA ILE A 349 -27.02 -7.12 10.80
C ILE A 349 -26.33 -6.35 11.94
N ASP A 350 -26.82 -6.52 13.16
CA ASP A 350 -26.25 -5.91 14.37
C ASP A 350 -25.13 -6.78 14.93
N ALA A 351 -24.02 -6.88 14.18
CA ALA A 351 -22.84 -7.60 14.58
C ALA A 351 -21.60 -7.12 13.80
N GLU A 352 -20.45 -7.08 14.46
CA GLU A 352 -19.17 -6.67 13.90
C GLU A 352 -18.20 -7.86 13.86
N ASP A 353 -17.42 -7.94 12.80
CA ASP A 353 -16.31 -8.87 12.68
C ASP A 353 -15.01 -8.11 12.42
N SER A 354 -13.89 -8.64 12.93
CA SER A 354 -12.56 -8.03 12.75
C SER A 354 -11.74 -8.80 11.73
N ILE A 355 -11.20 -8.07 10.76
CA ILE A 355 -10.38 -8.60 9.66
C ILE A 355 -8.93 -8.16 9.85
N ARG A 356 -8.00 -9.08 9.58
CA ARG A 356 -6.56 -8.80 9.58
C ARG A 356 -5.96 -9.24 8.26
N ASN A 357 -5.17 -8.33 7.64
CA ASN A 357 -4.46 -8.61 6.39
C ASN A 357 -3.06 -8.02 6.46
N THR A 358 -2.11 -8.62 5.74
CA THR A 358 -0.76 -8.09 5.63
C THR A 358 -0.76 -6.87 4.70
N ILE A 359 -0.07 -5.80 5.08
CA ILE A 359 0.14 -4.59 4.26
C ILE A 359 1.54 -4.63 3.65
N THR A 360 2.52 -5.06 4.44
CA THR A 360 3.91 -5.15 4.03
C THR A 360 4.61 -6.27 4.79
N ASP A 361 5.61 -6.86 4.18
CA ASP A 361 6.46 -7.84 4.87
C ASP A 361 7.38 -7.17 5.89
N THR A 362 7.80 -7.94 6.88
CA THR A 362 8.72 -7.46 7.93
C THR A 362 10.14 -7.23 7.45
N VAL A 363 10.49 -7.71 6.26
CA VAL A 363 11.79 -7.48 5.62
C VAL A 363 11.60 -7.36 4.13
N SER A 364 12.12 -6.29 3.54
CA SER A 364 12.21 -6.09 2.09
C SER A 364 13.66 -5.85 1.69
N TRP A 365 13.96 -6.09 0.43
CA TRP A 365 15.23 -5.76 -0.22
C TRP A 365 14.98 -4.73 -1.29
N SER A 366 15.87 -3.77 -1.45
CA SER A 366 15.82 -2.85 -2.57
C SER A 366 17.13 -2.81 -3.34
N GLY A 367 17.01 -2.57 -4.64
CA GLY A 367 18.13 -2.35 -5.55
C GLY A 367 17.82 -1.17 -6.46
N MET A 368 18.84 -0.38 -6.78
CA MET A 368 18.75 0.70 -7.74
C MET A 368 19.93 0.64 -8.71
N ALA A 369 19.66 0.87 -9.98
CA ALA A 369 20.68 1.15 -10.99
C ALA A 369 20.33 2.46 -11.70
N GLY A 370 21.27 3.40 -11.71
CA GLY A 370 21.07 4.73 -12.26
C GLY A 370 22.25 5.20 -13.11
N LEU A 371 21.95 6.16 -13.96
CA LEU A 371 22.95 6.86 -14.77
C LEU A 371 22.60 8.35 -14.83
N GLN A 372 23.52 9.20 -14.41
CA GLN A 372 23.33 10.63 -14.37
C GLN A 372 24.34 11.31 -15.30
N PHE A 373 23.90 12.35 -15.99
CA PHE A 373 24.66 13.20 -16.87
C PHE A 373 24.56 14.65 -16.40
N GLU A 374 25.69 15.29 -16.14
CA GLU A 374 25.76 16.69 -15.71
C GLU A 374 26.59 17.50 -16.69
N LYS A 375 26.10 18.68 -17.05
CA LYS A 375 26.83 19.66 -17.86
C LYS A 375 26.43 21.09 -17.50
N GLY A 376 27.37 21.86 -16.95
CA GLY A 376 27.08 23.19 -16.44
C GLY A 376 26.07 23.15 -15.29
N ASP A 377 24.97 23.89 -15.44
CA ASP A 377 23.93 24.01 -14.42
C ASP A 377 22.79 22.99 -14.60
N PHE A 378 22.92 22.09 -15.57
CA PHE A 378 21.89 21.14 -15.93
C PHE A 378 22.30 19.69 -15.65
N THR A 379 21.44 18.93 -14.98
CA THR A 379 21.60 17.52 -14.68
C THR A 379 20.40 16.73 -15.16
N VAL A 380 20.65 15.61 -15.84
CA VAL A 380 19.65 14.62 -16.24
C VAL A 380 20.07 13.26 -15.74
N GLY A 381 19.17 12.54 -15.06
CA GLY A 381 19.40 11.18 -14.60
C GLY A 381 18.25 10.25 -14.98
N VAL A 382 18.54 8.97 -15.11
CA VAL A 382 17.57 7.90 -15.21
C VAL A 382 17.91 6.85 -14.17
N ASN A 383 16.89 6.40 -13.42
CA ASN A 383 17.04 5.38 -12.41
C ASN A 383 16.00 4.28 -12.63
N TYR A 384 16.42 3.05 -12.45
CA TYR A 384 15.56 1.89 -12.28
C TYR A 384 15.69 1.40 -10.85
N ASN A 385 14.57 1.27 -10.16
CA ASN A 385 14.51 0.79 -8.80
C ASN A 385 13.66 -0.48 -8.75
N ILE A 386 14.06 -1.41 -7.90
CA ILE A 386 13.29 -2.59 -7.55
C ILE A 386 13.27 -2.73 -6.03
N GLN A 387 12.10 -2.95 -5.47
CA GLN A 387 11.95 -3.40 -4.09
C GLN A 387 11.21 -4.73 -4.09
N ALA A 388 11.73 -5.71 -3.37
CA ALA A 388 11.15 -7.04 -3.31
C ALA A 388 11.12 -7.57 -1.88
N SER A 389 10.11 -8.38 -1.59
CA SER A 389 9.96 -9.14 -0.35
C SER A 389 9.36 -10.51 -0.64
N THR A 390 8.90 -11.24 0.37
CA THR A 390 8.30 -12.56 0.16
C THR A 390 7.01 -12.49 -0.68
N HIS A 391 6.19 -11.45 -0.45
CA HIS A 391 4.86 -11.35 -1.05
C HIS A 391 4.69 -10.14 -1.99
N GLU A 392 5.76 -9.40 -2.25
CA GLU A 392 5.67 -8.15 -3.00
C GLU A 392 6.89 -7.92 -3.88
N THR A 393 6.63 -7.33 -5.05
CA THR A 393 7.66 -6.75 -5.93
C THR A 393 7.15 -5.42 -6.47
N ASP A 394 7.86 -4.34 -6.19
CA ASP A 394 7.66 -3.00 -6.75
C ASP A 394 8.84 -2.66 -7.65
N GLN A 395 8.55 -2.20 -8.86
CA GLN A 395 9.56 -1.79 -9.84
C GLN A 395 9.19 -0.42 -10.38
N ASN A 396 10.13 0.51 -10.37
CA ASN A 396 9.88 1.82 -10.94
C ASN A 396 11.07 2.35 -11.77
N VAL A 397 10.73 3.16 -12.74
CA VAL A 397 11.66 3.96 -13.52
C VAL A 397 11.38 5.42 -13.23
N SER A 398 12.42 6.18 -12.95
CA SER A 398 12.33 7.63 -12.75
C SER A 398 13.37 8.38 -13.59
N LEU A 399 12.98 9.58 -13.99
CA LEU A 399 13.90 10.54 -14.59
C LEU A 399 14.15 11.65 -13.57
N ASN A 400 15.38 12.08 -13.43
CA ASN A 400 15.74 13.18 -12.56
C ASN A 400 16.23 14.35 -13.41
N LEU A 401 15.57 15.50 -13.30
CA LEU A 401 15.90 16.73 -13.99
C LEU A 401 16.21 17.78 -12.93
N VAL A 402 17.41 18.33 -12.94
CA VAL A 402 17.83 19.35 -11.97
C VAL A 402 18.39 20.56 -12.74
N TYR A 403 17.99 21.74 -12.33
CA TYR A 403 18.56 22.99 -12.77
C TYR A 403 19.05 23.79 -11.55
N LYS A 404 20.29 24.27 -11.61
CA LYS A 404 20.97 25.03 -10.55
C LYS A 404 21.04 26.50 -10.98
N PHE A 405 20.49 27.37 -10.16
CA PHE A 405 20.47 28.83 -10.38
C PHE A 405 21.67 29.53 -9.73
#